data_767277995373a291560187301b25f2d1
#
_entry.id   767277995373a291560187301b25f2d1
#
_cell.length_a   1.000
_cell.length_b   1.000
_cell.length_c   1.000
_cell.angle_alpha   90.00
_cell.angle_beta   90.00
_cell.angle_gamma   90.00
#
_symmetry.space_group_name_H-M   'P 1'
#
loop_
_entity.id
_entity.type
_entity.pdbx_description
1 polymer ?
#
loop_
_entity_poly.entity_id
_entity_poly.type
_entity_poly.pdbx_seq_one_letter_code
_entity_poly.pdbx_strand_id
1 'polypeptide(L)'
;MSNSHIEFTPNKYKYQAMSLERRRTILPERNVCSLTPSEDYADCISTGNGYQRVDILGDPYNEELAFWQETLYEPRWAKTPEPPDLTGVMPKVRKLLLEGKFEQAGELVHQTQLEAGFGPLLNKWNDNIVPPTSLRLHRAFWLSIKQPESCQTKNYLRWLDMLNGKVTVQWENPEGAFARELFAAYKGDVVVQRFTAPKGTLNVDISIILPHEKRTQIYGYGNLTNSDKCSYELDITDELITLKWAYNPEYGQKGYVSVLRFIRDGGRSER
;
A
#
# COMPACT_ATOMS: atom_id res chain seq x y z
N MET A 1 33.54 18.83 9.39
CA MET A 1 32.12 18.47 9.20
C MET A 1 31.68 19.08 7.87
N SER A 2 31.73 18.32 6.80
CA SER A 2 31.36 18.79 5.46
C SER A 2 29.84 18.75 5.33
N ASN A 3 29.23 19.93 5.16
CA ASN A 3 27.85 20.06 4.74
C ASN A 3 27.74 19.48 3.32
N SER A 4 27.25 18.26 3.20
CA SER A 4 26.80 17.73 1.91
C SER A 4 25.49 18.45 1.59
N HIS A 5 25.56 19.49 0.78
CA HIS A 5 24.40 20.02 0.09
C HIS A 5 23.88 18.94 -0.84
N ILE A 6 22.70 18.40 -0.53
CA ILE A 6 21.95 17.60 -1.49
C ILE A 6 21.48 18.59 -2.56
N GLU A 7 22.17 18.59 -3.71
CA GLU A 7 21.70 19.28 -4.89
C GLU A 7 20.40 18.59 -5.35
N PHE A 8 19.27 19.24 -5.12
CA PHE A 8 18.03 18.88 -5.78
C PHE A 8 18.20 19.14 -7.28
N THR A 9 18.29 18.09 -8.07
CA THR A 9 18.22 18.18 -9.53
C THR A 9 16.79 18.57 -9.92
N PRO A 10 16.54 19.82 -10.35
CA PRO A 10 15.21 20.22 -10.83
C PRO A 10 15.07 19.64 -12.23
N ASN A 11 14.05 18.87 -12.49
CA ASN A 11 13.48 18.47 -13.79
C ASN A 11 13.20 16.98 -13.99
N LYS A 12 12.97 16.20 -12.92
CA LYS A 12 12.41 14.86 -13.08
C LYS A 12 10.88 14.82 -12.87
N TYR A 13 10.27 15.96 -12.62
CA TYR A 13 8.89 15.99 -12.15
C TYR A 13 7.94 16.54 -13.22
N LYS A 14 6.96 15.71 -13.58
CA LYS A 14 5.90 15.98 -14.53
C LYS A 14 5.03 17.21 -14.15
N TYR A 15 5.00 17.57 -12.85
CA TYR A 15 4.12 18.61 -12.32
C TYR A 15 4.91 19.69 -11.59
N GLN A 16 4.47 20.94 -11.74
CA GLN A 16 5.04 22.05 -10.99
C GLN A 16 4.58 21.98 -9.53
N ALA A 17 5.53 21.85 -8.62
CA ALA A 17 5.27 21.82 -7.19
C ALA A 17 4.70 23.16 -6.66
N MET A 18 3.92 23.08 -5.58
CA MET A 18 3.42 24.26 -4.88
C MET A 18 4.56 25.04 -4.21
N SER A 19 4.52 26.38 -4.27
CA SER A 19 5.52 27.25 -3.65
C SER A 19 5.59 27.08 -2.12
N LEU A 20 6.75 27.32 -1.53
CA LEU A 20 6.95 27.23 -0.08
C LEU A 20 6.02 28.17 0.70
N GLU A 21 5.81 29.38 0.21
CA GLU A 21 4.92 30.36 0.83
C GLU A 21 3.50 29.83 0.92
N ARG A 22 2.94 29.34 -0.19
CA ARG A 22 1.59 28.78 -0.23
C ARG A 22 1.45 27.52 0.61
N ARG A 23 2.46 26.66 0.65
CA ARG A 23 2.46 25.46 1.51
C ARG A 23 2.32 25.81 2.99
N ARG A 24 3.00 26.88 3.46
CA ARG A 24 2.93 27.34 4.86
C ARG A 24 1.53 27.81 5.26
N THR A 25 0.69 28.21 4.32
CA THR A 25 -0.67 28.67 4.62
C THR A 25 -1.71 27.55 4.64
N ILE A 26 -1.44 26.42 3.99
CA ILE A 26 -2.45 25.33 3.83
C ILE A 26 -2.11 24.07 4.60
N LEU A 27 -0.81 23.81 4.87
CA LEU A 27 -0.40 22.62 5.59
C LEU A 27 -0.81 22.70 7.06
N PRO A 28 -1.39 21.63 7.64
CA PRO A 28 -1.62 21.57 9.07
C PRO A 28 -0.29 21.58 9.84
N GLU A 29 -0.33 21.95 11.12
CA GLU A 29 0.86 22.05 11.98
C GLU A 29 1.66 20.74 12.03
N ARG A 30 0.96 19.59 12.09
CA ARG A 30 1.57 18.26 12.10
C ARG A 30 1.25 17.54 10.81
N ASN A 31 2.21 17.47 9.92
CA ASN A 31 2.03 16.88 8.62
C ASN A 31 3.28 16.16 8.11
N VAL A 32 3.05 15.27 7.15
CA VAL A 32 4.08 14.76 6.24
C VAL A 32 3.63 15.13 4.83
N CYS A 33 4.47 15.77 4.04
CA CYS A 33 4.10 16.19 2.69
C CYS A 33 5.16 15.81 1.66
N SER A 34 4.71 15.70 0.41
CA SER A 34 5.56 15.47 -0.77
C SER A 34 5.13 16.40 -1.90
N LEU A 35 6.13 16.87 -2.66
CA LEU A 35 5.95 17.79 -3.78
C LEU A 35 5.75 17.07 -5.12
N THR A 36 5.74 15.75 -5.08
CA THR A 36 5.64 14.89 -6.25
C THR A 36 4.76 13.69 -5.95
N PRO A 37 4.08 13.12 -6.94
CA PRO A 37 3.51 11.79 -6.83
C PRO A 37 4.57 10.75 -6.51
N SER A 38 4.18 9.61 -6.02
CA SER A 38 5.02 8.45 -5.90
C SER A 38 5.00 7.62 -7.18
N GLU A 39 6.14 7.05 -7.54
CA GLU A 39 6.24 6.09 -8.64
C GLU A 39 6.01 4.66 -8.13
N ASP A 40 6.19 4.43 -6.83
CA ASP A 40 5.96 3.14 -6.20
C ASP A 40 5.40 3.27 -4.76
N TYR A 41 5.05 2.13 -4.17
CA TYR A 41 4.46 2.08 -2.83
C TYR A 41 5.46 2.32 -1.69
N ALA A 42 6.77 2.33 -1.96
CA ALA A 42 7.78 2.62 -0.94
C ALA A 42 7.72 4.09 -0.49
N ASP A 43 7.36 4.99 -1.43
CA ASP A 43 7.26 6.43 -1.20
C ASP A 43 5.81 6.93 -1.10
N CYS A 44 4.83 6.03 -1.01
CA CYS A 44 3.43 6.40 -0.90
C CYS A 44 3.13 7.10 0.43
N ILE A 45 2.04 7.86 0.45
CA ILE A 45 1.44 8.32 1.71
C ILE A 45 0.32 7.35 2.06
N SER A 46 0.25 6.94 3.33
CA SER A 46 -0.77 6.01 3.79
C SER A 46 -1.67 6.65 4.83
N THR A 47 -2.93 6.22 4.87
CA THR A 47 -3.85 6.45 5.98
C THR A 47 -4.45 5.15 6.45
N GLY A 48 -4.84 5.07 7.72
CA GLY A 48 -5.45 3.88 8.29
C GLY A 48 -6.01 4.10 9.69
N ASN A 49 -6.78 3.13 10.18
CA ASN A 49 -7.42 3.16 11.49
C ASN A 49 -6.99 2.00 12.41
N GLY A 50 -5.95 1.25 12.02
CA GLY A 50 -5.49 0.05 12.70
C GLY A 50 -6.06 -1.25 12.13
N TYR A 51 -7.23 -1.21 11.49
CA TYR A 51 -7.87 -2.36 10.81
C TYR A 51 -7.73 -2.27 9.29
N GLN A 52 -7.90 -1.09 8.75
CA GLN A 52 -7.76 -0.81 7.33
C GLN A 52 -6.63 0.17 7.10
N ARG A 53 -5.97 0.02 5.98
CA ARG A 53 -4.94 0.92 5.48
C ARG A 53 -5.15 1.13 3.99
N VAL A 54 -4.92 2.35 3.54
CA VAL A 54 -4.88 2.69 2.12
C VAL A 54 -3.57 3.38 1.82
N ASP A 55 -2.88 2.91 0.79
CA ASP A 55 -1.67 3.51 0.25
C ASP A 55 -2.04 4.34 -0.97
N ILE A 56 -1.54 5.58 -1.04
CA ILE A 56 -1.90 6.59 -2.03
C ILE A 56 -0.63 7.03 -2.77
N LEU A 57 -0.57 6.82 -4.08
CA LEU A 57 0.56 7.27 -4.90
C LEU A 57 0.49 8.78 -5.15
N GLY A 58 -0.70 9.32 -5.33
CA GLY A 58 -0.94 10.75 -5.41
C GLY A 58 -0.82 11.33 -6.83
N ASP A 59 -0.85 10.52 -7.89
CA ASP A 59 -0.84 11.07 -9.25
C ASP A 59 -2.20 11.74 -9.55
N PRO A 60 -2.22 13.02 -10.02
CA PRO A 60 -3.44 13.75 -10.35
C PRO A 60 -4.36 13.03 -11.34
N TYR A 61 -3.78 12.41 -12.36
CA TYR A 61 -4.51 11.91 -13.52
C TYR A 61 -4.53 10.39 -13.65
N ASN A 62 -3.61 9.71 -12.95
CA ASN A 62 -3.51 8.26 -12.97
C ASN A 62 -3.21 7.73 -11.56
N GLU A 63 -4.16 7.96 -10.66
CA GLU A 63 -4.04 7.52 -9.28
C GLU A 63 -4.23 6.04 -9.13
N GLU A 64 -3.48 5.47 -8.22
CA GLU A 64 -3.68 4.12 -7.77
C GLU A 64 -3.66 4.05 -6.25
N LEU A 65 -4.74 3.50 -5.71
CA LEU A 65 -4.91 3.28 -4.27
C LEU A 65 -4.81 1.79 -3.98
N ALA A 66 -3.98 1.40 -3.02
CA ALA A 66 -3.90 0.01 -2.57
C ALA A 66 -4.62 -0.14 -1.23
N PHE A 67 -5.61 -1.03 -1.17
CA PHE A 67 -6.43 -1.27 0.01
C PHE A 67 -5.95 -2.51 0.77
N TRP A 68 -5.80 -2.36 2.08
CA TRP A 68 -5.38 -3.39 3.01
C TRP A 68 -6.37 -3.54 4.14
N GLN A 69 -6.44 -4.74 4.67
CA GLN A 69 -7.17 -5.02 5.90
C GLN A 69 -6.33 -6.00 6.73
N GLU A 70 -6.26 -5.81 8.04
CA GLU A 70 -5.33 -6.51 8.94
C GLU A 70 -5.47 -8.03 8.96
N THR A 71 -6.65 -8.57 8.63
CA THR A 71 -6.92 -10.00 8.65
C THR A 71 -6.71 -10.69 7.29
N LEU A 72 -6.36 -9.94 6.23
CA LEU A 72 -6.16 -10.50 4.90
C LEU A 72 -4.75 -11.09 4.76
N TYR A 73 -4.64 -12.34 5.15
CA TYR A 73 -3.41 -13.14 4.98
C TYR A 73 -3.57 -14.14 3.86
N GLU A 74 -2.48 -14.44 3.14
CA GLU A 74 -2.47 -15.54 2.20
C GLU A 74 -2.88 -16.84 2.91
N PRO A 75 -3.86 -17.57 2.38
CA PRO A 75 -4.24 -18.86 2.92
C PRO A 75 -3.05 -19.82 2.91
N ARG A 76 -2.79 -20.49 4.00
CA ARG A 76 -1.78 -21.55 4.10
C ARG A 76 -2.45 -22.89 4.24
N TRP A 77 -2.01 -23.83 3.42
CA TRP A 77 -2.47 -25.22 3.36
C TRP A 77 -1.55 -26.20 4.10
N ALA A 78 -0.37 -25.77 4.51
CA ALA A 78 0.51 -26.60 5.30
C ALA A 78 0.40 -26.23 6.78
N LYS A 79 0.38 -27.24 7.66
CA LYS A 79 0.61 -27.02 9.07
C LYS A 79 1.91 -26.22 9.21
N THR A 80 1.87 -25.16 10.00
CA THR A 80 3.10 -24.45 10.35
C THR A 80 4.00 -25.49 11.05
N PRO A 81 5.19 -25.76 10.52
CA PRO A 81 6.09 -26.71 11.16
C PRO A 81 6.48 -26.16 12.51
N GLU A 82 6.66 -27.06 13.48
CA GLU A 82 7.23 -26.65 14.76
C GLU A 82 8.64 -26.11 14.52
N PRO A 83 8.97 -24.94 15.08
CA PRO A 83 10.32 -24.40 14.95
C PRO A 83 11.32 -25.36 15.62
N PRO A 84 12.54 -25.50 15.08
CA PRO A 84 13.54 -26.34 15.65
C PRO A 84 13.97 -25.86 17.07
N ASP A 85 14.27 -26.78 17.96
CA ASP A 85 14.82 -26.43 19.28
C ASP A 85 16.25 -25.90 19.14
N LEU A 86 16.41 -24.61 19.41
CA LEU A 86 17.71 -23.91 19.38
C LEU A 86 18.34 -23.75 20.75
N THR A 87 17.74 -24.31 21.83
CA THR A 87 18.15 -24.09 23.20
C THR A 87 19.62 -24.44 23.41
N GLY A 88 20.10 -25.53 22.79
CA GLY A 88 21.48 -25.99 22.92
C GLY A 88 22.54 -25.05 22.35
N VAL A 89 22.21 -24.27 21.31
CA VAL A 89 23.16 -23.35 20.66
C VAL A 89 23.06 -21.91 21.17
N MET A 90 21.99 -21.54 21.85
CA MET A 90 21.76 -20.18 22.34
C MET A 90 22.88 -19.61 23.23
N PRO A 91 23.54 -20.36 24.13
CA PRO A 91 24.67 -19.82 24.89
C PRO A 91 25.83 -19.36 24.00
N LYS A 92 26.14 -20.11 22.94
CA LYS A 92 27.19 -19.76 21.97
C LYS A 92 26.76 -18.54 21.10
N VAL A 93 25.52 -18.51 20.70
CA VAL A 93 24.95 -17.35 19.96
C VAL A 93 25.08 -16.07 20.78
N ARG A 94 24.67 -16.09 22.05
CA ARG A 94 24.79 -14.92 22.96
C ARG A 94 26.25 -14.48 23.13
N LYS A 95 27.18 -15.41 23.27
CA LYS A 95 28.61 -15.09 23.36
C LYS A 95 29.09 -14.37 22.09
N LEU A 96 28.76 -14.88 20.92
CA LEU A 96 29.11 -14.24 19.62
C LEU A 96 28.52 -12.84 19.49
N LEU A 97 27.27 -12.66 19.91
CA LEU A 97 26.63 -11.34 19.88
C LEU A 97 27.34 -10.34 20.82
N LEU A 98 27.73 -10.76 22.03
CA LEU A 98 28.47 -9.93 22.97
C LEU A 98 29.88 -9.57 22.46
N GLU A 99 30.49 -10.45 21.67
CA GLU A 99 31.78 -10.20 21.01
C GLU A 99 31.65 -9.35 19.74
N GLY A 100 30.43 -8.91 19.35
CA GLY A 100 30.18 -8.15 18.11
C GLY A 100 30.22 -8.99 16.82
N LYS A 101 30.25 -10.31 16.93
CA LYS A 101 30.33 -11.26 15.81
C LYS A 101 28.94 -11.64 15.30
N PHE A 102 28.19 -10.64 14.81
CA PHE A 102 26.78 -10.81 14.44
C PHE A 102 26.56 -11.80 13.29
N GLU A 103 27.43 -11.76 12.28
CA GLU A 103 27.36 -12.66 11.12
C GLU A 103 27.56 -14.14 11.55
N GLN A 104 28.57 -14.40 12.37
CA GLN A 104 28.81 -15.76 12.89
C GLN A 104 27.68 -16.24 13.79
N ALA A 105 27.05 -15.36 14.56
CA ALA A 105 25.89 -15.70 15.36
C ALA A 105 24.70 -16.08 14.49
N GLY A 106 24.43 -15.32 13.44
CA GLY A 106 23.40 -15.63 12.44
C GLY A 106 23.64 -16.95 11.72
N GLU A 107 24.87 -17.16 11.25
CA GLU A 107 25.27 -18.41 10.57
C GLU A 107 25.08 -19.63 11.46
N LEU A 108 25.48 -19.54 12.72
CA LEU A 108 25.30 -20.66 13.67
C LEU A 108 23.82 -21.03 13.84
N VAL A 109 22.93 -20.03 13.98
CA VAL A 109 21.47 -20.28 14.08
C VAL A 109 20.97 -20.93 12.80
N HIS A 110 21.39 -20.39 11.65
CA HIS A 110 20.96 -20.87 10.35
C HIS A 110 21.38 -22.34 10.12
N GLN A 111 22.64 -22.67 10.36
CA GLN A 111 23.14 -24.02 10.21
C GLN A 111 22.41 -25.02 11.15
N THR A 112 22.13 -24.60 12.39
CA THR A 112 21.34 -25.42 13.30
C THR A 112 19.94 -25.69 12.80
N GLN A 113 19.31 -24.68 12.17
CA GLN A 113 17.98 -24.84 11.56
C GLN A 113 18.01 -25.79 10.36
N LEU A 114 19.06 -25.70 9.53
CA LEU A 114 19.25 -26.60 8.38
C LEU A 114 19.45 -28.05 8.83
N GLU A 115 20.30 -28.29 9.84
CA GLU A 115 20.58 -29.60 10.41
C GLU A 115 19.32 -30.23 11.04
N ALA A 116 18.45 -29.41 11.64
CA ALA A 116 17.16 -29.83 12.15
C ALA A 116 16.09 -30.09 11.05
N GLY A 117 16.45 -29.98 9.77
CA GLY A 117 15.54 -30.22 8.65
C GLY A 117 14.60 -29.06 8.34
N PHE A 118 14.83 -27.88 8.92
CA PHE A 118 14.00 -26.69 8.72
C PHE A 118 14.34 -25.93 7.42
N GLY A 119 15.47 -26.26 6.78
CA GLY A 119 15.96 -25.60 5.57
C GLY A 119 14.96 -25.52 4.39
N PRO A 120 14.25 -26.62 4.02
CA PRO A 120 13.28 -26.57 2.92
C PRO A 120 12.11 -25.63 3.17
N LEU A 121 11.90 -25.22 4.41
CA LEU A 121 10.84 -24.30 4.83
C LEU A 121 11.28 -22.83 4.81
N LEU A 122 12.56 -22.57 4.57
CA LEU A 122 13.09 -21.22 4.42
C LEU A 122 12.89 -20.74 2.96
N ASN A 123 12.28 -19.58 2.81
CA ASN A 123 12.14 -18.97 1.49
C ASN A 123 13.42 -18.21 1.13
N LYS A 124 13.93 -18.39 -0.07
CA LYS A 124 14.96 -17.52 -0.63
C LYS A 124 14.32 -16.25 -1.19
N TRP A 125 14.82 -15.12 -0.75
CA TRP A 125 14.50 -13.83 -1.33
C TRP A 125 15.78 -12.99 -1.47
N ASN A 126 16.15 -12.64 -2.69
CA ASN A 126 17.42 -11.95 -3.02
C ASN A 126 18.62 -12.56 -2.29
N ASP A 127 18.75 -13.89 -2.36
CA ASP A 127 19.77 -14.69 -1.64
C ASP A 127 19.72 -14.63 -0.11
N ASN A 128 18.78 -13.88 0.46
CA ASN A 128 18.50 -13.91 1.89
C ASN A 128 17.46 -14.99 2.24
N ILE A 129 17.64 -15.61 3.40
CA ILE A 129 16.74 -16.63 3.89
C ILE A 129 15.70 -15.95 4.77
N VAL A 130 14.43 -16.06 4.36
CA VAL A 130 13.30 -15.52 5.11
C VAL A 130 12.56 -16.67 5.77
N PRO A 131 12.32 -16.64 7.09
CA PRO A 131 11.55 -17.70 7.77
C PRO A 131 10.17 -17.88 7.14
N PRO A 132 9.69 -19.13 6.96
CA PRO A 132 8.38 -19.41 6.37
C PRO A 132 7.21 -19.03 7.27
N THR A 133 7.50 -18.57 8.48
CA THR A 133 6.53 -18.25 9.54
C THR A 133 5.83 -16.92 9.36
N SER A 134 6.31 -16.06 8.47
CA SER A 134 5.62 -14.80 8.19
C SER A 134 4.35 -15.08 7.40
N LEU A 135 3.21 -14.89 8.04
CA LEU A 135 1.94 -14.77 7.34
C LEU A 135 2.04 -13.57 6.40
N ARG A 136 1.85 -13.81 5.11
CA ARG A 136 1.91 -12.75 4.12
C ARG A 136 0.57 -12.05 4.05
N LEU A 137 0.54 -10.78 4.42
CA LEU A 137 -0.59 -9.93 4.12
C LEU A 137 -0.70 -9.75 2.61
N HIS A 138 -1.92 -9.75 2.11
CA HIS A 138 -2.21 -9.35 0.74
C HIS A 138 -3.16 -8.16 0.71
N ARG A 139 -3.15 -7.44 -0.39
CA ARG A 139 -4.08 -6.33 -0.61
C ARG A 139 -5.46 -6.88 -0.93
N ALA A 140 -6.50 -6.19 -0.47
CA ALA A 140 -7.87 -6.54 -0.82
C ALA A 140 -8.10 -6.31 -2.33
N PHE A 141 -7.68 -5.17 -2.83
CA PHE A 141 -7.72 -4.78 -4.23
C PHE A 141 -6.92 -3.48 -4.41
N TRP A 142 -6.75 -3.07 -5.66
CA TRP A 142 -6.35 -1.71 -6.00
C TRP A 142 -7.49 -0.99 -6.68
N LEU A 143 -7.59 0.30 -6.46
CA LEU A 143 -8.50 1.18 -7.16
C LEU A 143 -7.70 2.07 -8.11
N SER A 144 -7.94 1.94 -9.40
CA SER A 144 -7.40 2.85 -10.41
C SER A 144 -8.39 3.97 -10.66
N ILE A 145 -7.91 5.20 -10.62
CA ILE A 145 -8.69 6.40 -10.86
C ILE A 145 -8.00 7.22 -11.94
N LYS A 146 -8.60 7.28 -13.12
CA LYS A 146 -8.05 7.99 -14.27
C LYS A 146 -8.86 9.23 -14.58
N GLN A 147 -8.16 10.28 -14.97
CA GLN A 147 -8.74 11.54 -15.45
C GLN A 147 -8.03 11.98 -16.73
N PRO A 148 -8.68 12.78 -17.59
CA PRO A 148 -8.00 13.39 -18.72
C PRO A 148 -6.77 14.19 -18.27
N GLU A 149 -5.63 13.91 -18.87
CA GLU A 149 -4.37 14.53 -18.50
C GLU A 149 -4.28 15.97 -19.00
N SER A 150 -3.76 16.87 -18.18
CA SER A 150 -3.44 18.26 -18.55
C SER A 150 -1.93 18.47 -18.56
N CYS A 151 -1.43 19.10 -19.62
CA CYS A 151 -0.01 19.46 -19.75
C CYS A 151 0.42 20.65 -18.88
N GLN A 152 -0.53 21.39 -18.29
CA GLN A 152 -0.28 22.61 -17.51
C GLN A 152 -0.63 22.41 -16.02
N THR A 153 -0.21 21.29 -15.44
CA THR A 153 -0.46 21.01 -14.01
C THR A 153 0.56 21.72 -13.14
N LYS A 154 0.08 22.50 -12.20
CA LYS A 154 0.85 23.30 -11.25
C LYS A 154 0.28 23.23 -9.84
N ASN A 155 1.01 23.81 -8.88
CA ASN A 155 0.62 23.87 -7.48
C ASN A 155 0.31 22.49 -6.88
N TYR A 156 1.06 21.47 -7.36
CA TYR A 156 0.92 20.12 -6.86
C TYR A 156 1.45 20.02 -5.42
N LEU A 157 0.70 19.34 -4.58
CA LEU A 157 1.08 18.96 -3.23
C LEU A 157 0.27 17.75 -2.78
N ARG A 158 0.90 16.79 -2.12
CA ARG A 158 0.22 15.77 -1.34
C ARG A 158 0.70 15.78 0.10
N TRP A 159 -0.20 15.53 1.06
CA TRP A 159 0.16 15.50 2.48
C TRP A 159 -0.77 14.64 3.30
N LEU A 160 -0.25 14.17 4.43
CA LEU A 160 -1.01 13.57 5.52
C LEU A 160 -1.14 14.60 6.64
N ASP A 161 -2.36 14.88 7.07
CA ASP A 161 -2.63 15.54 8.34
C ASP A 161 -2.57 14.49 9.47
N MET A 162 -1.56 14.59 10.32
CA MET A 162 -1.31 13.59 11.37
C MET A 162 -2.30 13.69 12.55
N LEU A 163 -3.08 14.76 12.66
CA LEU A 163 -4.08 14.90 13.73
C LEU A 163 -5.37 14.13 13.41
N ASN A 164 -5.78 14.13 12.15
CA ASN A 164 -7.04 13.51 11.74
C ASN A 164 -6.88 12.32 10.78
N GLY A 165 -5.63 11.97 10.43
CA GLY A 165 -5.34 10.84 9.54
C GLY A 165 -5.78 11.07 8.09
N LYS A 166 -6.05 12.32 7.69
CA LYS A 166 -6.54 12.65 6.35
C LYS A 166 -5.38 12.88 5.39
N VAL A 167 -5.38 12.15 4.28
CA VAL A 167 -4.47 12.41 3.14
C VAL A 167 -5.18 13.32 2.15
N THR A 168 -4.48 14.34 1.68
CA THR A 168 -4.94 15.24 0.63
C THR A 168 -3.93 15.26 -0.50
N VAL A 169 -4.43 15.20 -1.73
CA VAL A 169 -3.69 15.44 -2.98
C VAL A 169 -4.35 16.62 -3.66
N GLN A 170 -3.60 17.68 -3.89
CA GLN A 170 -4.10 18.92 -4.49
C GLN A 170 -3.27 19.33 -5.70
N TRP A 171 -3.92 19.83 -6.73
CA TRP A 171 -3.27 20.38 -7.91
C TRP A 171 -4.18 21.44 -8.58
N GLU A 172 -3.62 22.16 -9.52
CA GLU A 172 -4.32 23.08 -10.39
C GLU A 172 -3.98 22.80 -11.85
N ASN A 173 -4.95 23.01 -12.72
CA ASN A 173 -4.80 23.02 -14.16
C ASN A 173 -5.58 24.22 -14.76
N PRO A 174 -5.66 24.41 -16.08
CA PRO A 174 -6.41 25.53 -16.68
C PRO A 174 -7.90 25.57 -16.32
N GLU A 175 -8.50 24.45 -15.93
CA GLU A 175 -9.91 24.40 -15.51
C GLU A 175 -10.11 24.85 -14.06
N GLY A 176 -9.04 24.88 -13.24
CA GLY A 176 -9.06 25.37 -11.87
C GLY A 176 -8.35 24.46 -10.88
N ALA A 177 -8.79 24.52 -9.61
CA ALA A 177 -8.23 23.76 -8.50
C ALA A 177 -8.98 22.45 -8.27
N PHE A 178 -8.22 21.39 -8.11
CA PHE A 178 -8.70 20.03 -7.84
C PHE A 178 -8.10 19.53 -6.52
N ALA A 179 -8.86 18.72 -5.81
CA ALA A 179 -8.36 18.01 -4.63
C ALA A 179 -9.02 16.63 -4.47
N ARG A 180 -8.25 15.70 -3.96
CA ARG A 180 -8.73 14.42 -3.42
C ARG A 180 -8.37 14.34 -1.95
N GLU A 181 -9.34 14.07 -1.11
CA GLU A 181 -9.18 13.86 0.32
C GLU A 181 -9.57 12.43 0.63
N LEU A 182 -8.76 11.73 1.41
CA LEU A 182 -8.99 10.34 1.77
C LEU A 182 -8.65 10.11 3.25
N PHE A 183 -9.50 9.36 3.95
CA PHE A 183 -9.24 8.91 5.32
C PHE A 183 -9.96 7.58 5.62
N ALA A 184 -9.39 6.79 6.52
CA ALA A 184 -10.06 5.65 7.12
C ALA A 184 -10.81 6.12 8.38
N ALA A 185 -12.11 5.83 8.47
CA ALA A 185 -12.90 6.21 9.63
C ALA A 185 -12.39 5.48 10.89
N TYR A 186 -12.31 6.21 12.03
CA TYR A 186 -11.82 5.65 13.29
C TYR A 186 -12.70 4.48 13.79
N LYS A 187 -14.01 4.55 13.57
CA LYS A 187 -14.95 3.49 13.89
C LYS A 187 -15.60 2.97 12.63
N GLY A 188 -15.67 1.65 12.50
CA GLY A 188 -16.23 0.96 11.35
C GLY A 188 -15.22 0.71 10.23
N ASP A 189 -15.60 -0.16 9.32
CA ASP A 189 -14.76 -0.59 8.20
C ASP A 189 -15.01 0.28 6.96
N VAL A 190 -14.90 1.60 7.13
CA VAL A 190 -15.21 2.58 6.07
C VAL A 190 -13.98 3.43 5.76
N VAL A 191 -13.63 3.47 4.47
CA VAL A 191 -12.70 4.44 3.91
C VAL A 191 -13.50 5.43 3.08
N VAL A 192 -13.28 6.72 3.30
CA VAL A 192 -13.97 7.79 2.58
C VAL A 192 -12.97 8.48 1.67
N GLN A 193 -13.33 8.62 0.40
CA GLN A 193 -12.62 9.47 -0.55
C GLN A 193 -13.56 10.53 -1.10
N ARG A 194 -13.11 11.78 -1.05
CA ARG A 194 -13.83 12.94 -1.59
C ARG A 194 -13.03 13.55 -2.73
N PHE A 195 -13.74 13.86 -3.82
CA PHE A 195 -13.22 14.66 -4.91
C PHE A 195 -13.79 16.07 -4.83
N THR A 196 -12.94 17.07 -5.05
CA THR A 196 -13.34 18.46 -5.20
C THR A 196 -12.74 18.97 -6.51
N ALA A 197 -13.59 19.56 -7.34
CA ALA A 197 -13.22 20.10 -8.65
C ALA A 197 -14.09 21.30 -9.00
N PRO A 198 -13.72 22.16 -9.94
CA PRO A 198 -14.60 23.16 -10.49
C PRO A 198 -15.86 22.52 -11.10
N LYS A 199 -16.98 23.24 -11.05
CA LYS A 199 -18.26 22.71 -11.51
C LYS A 199 -18.19 22.24 -12.98
N GLY A 200 -18.56 20.99 -13.22
CA GLY A 200 -18.64 20.40 -14.55
C GLY A 200 -17.30 19.91 -15.12
N THR A 201 -16.21 19.95 -14.35
CA THR A 201 -14.89 19.54 -14.85
C THR A 201 -14.43 18.16 -14.33
N LEU A 202 -15.11 17.62 -13.32
CA LEU A 202 -14.75 16.29 -12.80
C LEU A 202 -15.21 15.21 -13.78
N ASN A 203 -14.25 14.57 -14.41
CA ASN A 203 -14.45 13.41 -15.27
C ASN A 203 -13.45 12.32 -14.83
N VAL A 204 -13.95 11.24 -14.21
CA VAL A 204 -13.14 10.16 -13.64
C VAL A 204 -13.60 8.81 -14.14
N ASP A 205 -12.65 8.00 -14.53
CA ASP A 205 -12.83 6.58 -14.78
C ASP A 205 -12.28 5.80 -13.57
N ILE A 206 -13.13 5.00 -12.93
CA ILE A 206 -12.79 4.26 -11.73
C ILE A 206 -12.90 2.77 -12.01
N SER A 207 -11.82 2.04 -11.77
CA SER A 207 -11.77 0.59 -11.97
C SER A 207 -11.08 -0.12 -10.81
N ILE A 208 -11.52 -1.35 -10.52
CA ILE A 208 -10.87 -2.25 -9.57
C ILE A 208 -9.83 -3.09 -10.31
N ILE A 209 -8.63 -3.19 -9.71
CA ILE A 209 -7.59 -4.13 -10.12
C ILE A 209 -7.50 -5.21 -9.04
N LEU A 210 -7.66 -6.46 -9.44
CA LEU A 210 -7.72 -7.59 -8.52
C LEU A 210 -6.31 -8.07 -8.11
N PRO A 211 -6.18 -8.70 -6.92
CA PRO A 211 -4.87 -9.14 -6.41
C PRO A 211 -4.09 -10.09 -7.33
N HIS A 212 -4.77 -10.89 -8.14
CA HIS A 212 -4.13 -11.81 -9.08
C HIS A 212 -3.67 -11.15 -10.39
N GLU A 213 -4.20 -9.97 -10.73
CA GLU A 213 -3.87 -9.24 -11.96
C GLU A 213 -2.57 -8.44 -11.82
N LYS A 214 -2.22 -8.06 -10.60
CA LYS A 214 -1.07 -7.21 -10.35
C LYS A 214 0.07 -7.97 -9.71
N ARG A 215 1.15 -8.19 -10.48
CA ARG A 215 2.41 -8.70 -9.94
C ARG A 215 3.15 -7.55 -9.24
N THR A 216 3.03 -7.48 -7.92
CA THR A 216 3.87 -6.56 -7.15
C THR A 216 5.18 -7.26 -6.80
N GLN A 217 6.28 -6.81 -7.35
CA GLN A 217 7.64 -7.27 -6.98
C GLN A 217 8.09 -6.73 -5.64
N ILE A 218 7.28 -5.91 -4.97
CA ILE A 218 7.68 -5.18 -3.78
C ILE A 218 7.53 -6.06 -2.54
N TYR A 219 8.65 -6.33 -1.89
CA TYR A 219 8.78 -6.90 -0.53
C TYR A 219 8.14 -8.25 -0.26
N GLY A 220 8.19 -9.19 -1.20
CA GLY A 220 7.80 -10.60 -0.94
C GLY A 220 6.35 -10.80 -0.51
N TYR A 221 5.50 -9.80 -0.68
CA TYR A 221 4.06 -9.92 -0.49
C TYR A 221 3.53 -10.84 -1.58
N GLY A 222 3.05 -12.02 -1.14
CA GLY A 222 2.66 -13.08 -2.02
C GLY A 222 1.64 -12.62 -3.04
N ASN A 223 1.91 -12.95 -4.27
CA ASN A 223 0.92 -12.86 -5.31
C ASN A 223 -0.05 -14.04 -5.08
N LEU A 224 -1.33 -13.75 -4.88
CA LEU A 224 -2.39 -14.74 -5.05
C LEU A 224 -2.50 -15.08 -6.56
N THR A 225 -1.37 -15.50 -7.14
CA THR A 225 -1.22 -15.65 -8.59
C THR A 225 -1.83 -16.96 -9.11
N ASN A 226 -2.22 -17.87 -8.23
CA ASN A 226 -2.83 -19.12 -8.65
C ASN A 226 -4.35 -19.00 -8.56
N SER A 227 -4.99 -18.99 -9.72
CA SER A 227 -6.45 -19.07 -9.88
C SER A 227 -7.09 -20.24 -9.12
N ASP A 228 -6.30 -21.26 -8.78
CA ASP A 228 -6.77 -22.44 -8.06
C ASP A 228 -6.98 -22.18 -6.55
N LYS A 229 -6.45 -21.07 -6.02
CA LYS A 229 -6.52 -20.74 -4.59
C LYS A 229 -7.67 -19.84 -4.20
N CYS A 230 -8.30 -19.18 -5.16
CA CYS A 230 -9.37 -18.24 -4.91
C CYS A 230 -10.31 -18.13 -6.11
N SER A 231 -11.51 -17.66 -5.85
CA SER A 231 -12.49 -17.22 -6.84
C SER A 231 -13.03 -15.86 -6.47
N TYR A 232 -13.61 -15.16 -7.41
CA TYR A 232 -14.23 -13.87 -7.15
C TYR A 232 -15.50 -13.65 -7.98
N GLU A 233 -16.37 -12.80 -7.45
CA GLU A 233 -17.53 -12.25 -8.14
C GLU A 233 -17.41 -10.72 -8.09
N LEU A 234 -17.55 -10.08 -9.24
CA LEU A 234 -17.56 -8.61 -9.35
C LEU A 234 -18.90 -8.17 -9.92
N ASP A 235 -19.62 -7.37 -9.16
CA ASP A 235 -20.87 -6.75 -9.57
C ASP A 235 -20.71 -5.23 -9.62
N ILE A 236 -21.08 -4.63 -10.75
CA ILE A 236 -20.93 -3.19 -11.00
C ILE A 236 -22.30 -2.62 -11.38
N THR A 237 -22.73 -1.64 -10.64
CA THR A 237 -23.90 -0.81 -10.92
C THR A 237 -23.50 0.66 -11.03
N ASP A 238 -24.44 1.54 -11.34
CA ASP A 238 -24.18 3.00 -11.42
C ASP A 238 -23.75 3.62 -10.09
N GLU A 239 -24.06 2.99 -8.97
CA GLU A 239 -23.79 3.51 -7.62
C GLU A 239 -22.88 2.65 -6.78
N LEU A 240 -22.70 1.37 -7.16
CA LEU A 240 -21.98 0.39 -6.36
C LEU A 240 -21.05 -0.45 -7.22
N ILE A 241 -19.87 -0.74 -6.67
CA ILE A 241 -19.05 -1.86 -7.10
C ILE A 241 -18.93 -2.81 -5.91
N THR A 242 -19.30 -4.08 -6.10
CA THR A 242 -19.20 -5.12 -5.08
C THR A 242 -18.24 -6.18 -5.53
N LEU A 243 -17.16 -6.39 -4.79
CA LEU A 243 -16.20 -7.46 -4.96
C LEU A 243 -16.40 -8.49 -3.85
N LYS A 244 -16.79 -9.71 -4.21
CA LYS A 244 -16.75 -10.87 -3.32
C LYS A 244 -15.55 -11.72 -3.68
N TRP A 245 -14.69 -11.94 -2.75
CA TRP A 245 -13.49 -12.75 -2.89
C TRP A 245 -13.59 -13.97 -1.97
N ALA A 246 -13.49 -15.17 -2.54
CA ALA A 246 -13.53 -16.41 -1.79
C ALA A 246 -12.21 -17.16 -1.94
N TYR A 247 -11.66 -17.62 -0.83
CA TYR A 247 -10.55 -18.55 -0.84
C TYR A 247 -11.06 -19.98 -1.05
N ASN A 248 -10.22 -20.81 -1.65
CA ASN A 248 -10.55 -22.24 -1.78
C ASN A 248 -10.76 -22.84 -0.37
N PRO A 249 -11.86 -23.57 -0.14
CA PRO A 249 -12.19 -24.18 1.16
C PRO A 249 -11.08 -25.04 1.79
N GLU A 250 -10.20 -25.61 0.98
CA GLU A 250 -9.02 -26.37 1.47
C GLU A 250 -8.09 -25.55 2.36
N TYR A 251 -8.13 -24.21 2.24
CA TYR A 251 -7.30 -23.29 3.06
C TYR A 251 -7.98 -22.83 4.35
N GLY A 252 -9.22 -23.27 4.61
CA GLY A 252 -9.95 -22.97 5.83
C GLY A 252 -10.43 -21.53 5.99
N GLN A 253 -10.12 -20.64 5.06
CA GLN A 253 -10.59 -19.24 5.08
C GLN A 253 -11.81 -19.09 4.15
N LYS A 254 -12.76 -18.21 4.54
CA LYS A 254 -13.99 -18.00 3.76
C LYS A 254 -13.82 -16.96 2.65
N GLY A 255 -13.07 -15.89 2.91
CA GLY A 255 -12.92 -14.76 2.00
C GLY A 255 -13.36 -13.42 2.60
N TYR A 256 -13.60 -12.44 1.75
CA TYR A 256 -14.05 -11.10 2.14
C TYR A 256 -14.97 -10.48 1.09
N VAL A 257 -15.67 -9.44 1.48
CA VAL A 257 -16.49 -8.62 0.58
C VAL A 257 -16.02 -7.18 0.70
N SER A 258 -15.79 -6.53 -0.43
CA SER A 258 -15.53 -5.10 -0.52
C SER A 258 -16.64 -4.42 -1.29
N VAL A 259 -17.12 -3.29 -0.76
CA VAL A 259 -18.19 -2.51 -1.38
C VAL A 259 -17.71 -1.07 -1.55
N LEU A 260 -17.73 -0.59 -2.78
CA LEU A 260 -17.49 0.81 -3.11
C LEU A 260 -18.81 1.46 -3.46
N ARG A 261 -19.16 2.52 -2.76
CA ARG A 261 -20.36 3.30 -3.03
C ARG A 261 -20.01 4.68 -3.57
N PHE A 262 -20.64 5.08 -4.65
CA PHE A 262 -20.48 6.38 -5.25
C PHE A 262 -21.63 7.31 -4.84
N ILE A 263 -21.28 8.45 -4.22
CA ILE A 263 -22.25 9.50 -3.85
C ILE A 263 -21.89 10.72 -4.68
N ARG A 264 -22.85 11.24 -5.44
CA ARG A 264 -22.64 12.33 -6.40
C ARG A 264 -23.47 13.54 -5.99
N ASP A 265 -22.89 14.72 -6.18
CA ASP A 265 -23.57 15.98 -6.15
C ASP A 265 -23.71 16.49 -7.60
N GLY A 266 -24.74 16.02 -8.30
CA GLY A 266 -24.94 16.22 -9.74
C GLY A 266 -24.16 15.25 -10.63
N GLY A 267 -24.14 15.53 -11.95
CA GLY A 267 -23.46 14.68 -12.93
C GLY A 267 -24.17 13.34 -13.19
N ARG A 268 -23.48 12.45 -13.91
CA ARG A 268 -23.94 11.09 -14.22
C ARG A 268 -22.79 10.11 -14.07
N SER A 269 -23.10 8.84 -13.82
CA SER A 269 -22.19 7.72 -14.00
C SER A 269 -22.64 6.88 -15.20
N GLU A 270 -21.68 6.29 -15.87
CA GLU A 270 -21.88 5.30 -16.95
C GLU A 270 -21.04 4.07 -16.59
N ARG A 271 -21.57 2.90 -16.97
CA ARG A 271 -20.90 1.62 -16.77
C ARG A 271 -20.14 1.21 -18.02
#